data_3cd21e782db2560e5773c485a753d944
#
_entry.id   3cd21e782db2560e5773c485a753d944
#
_cell.length_a   1.000
_cell.length_b   1.000
_cell.length_c   1.000
_cell.angle_alpha   90.00
_cell.angle_beta   90.00
_cell.angle_gamma   90.00
#
_symmetry.space_group_name_H-M   'P 1'
#
loop_
_entity.id
_entity.type
_entity.pdbx_description
1 polymer ?
#
loop_
_entity_poly.entity_id
_entity_poly.type
_entity_poly.pdbx_seq_one_letter_code
_entity_poly.pdbx_strand_id
1 'polypeptide(L)'
;MADASVRRRGHGEDAIYFAADKNRYIGAVSVGFGPDGKRLRRKVSGKTKQEVRDKLRTLHAELNVGLQSSAGYTVRAAVDDWLEHGLSGRSARTVQLYRDGVRPLTDRIGARPLRKLSAADVRSALAVLSEQLSTRSLQIAHNCLVRAIRHA
;
A
#
# COMPACT_ATOMS: atom_id res chain seq x y z
N MET A 1 -35.28 38.37 6.66
CA MET A 1 -33.86 38.01 6.61
C MET A 1 -33.72 36.63 7.24
N ALA A 2 -33.47 35.58 6.41
CA ALA A 2 -33.44 34.21 6.90
C ALA A 2 -31.99 33.89 7.33
N ASP A 3 -31.85 33.60 8.61
CA ASP A 3 -30.62 33.16 9.25
C ASP A 3 -30.26 31.77 8.71
N ALA A 4 -29.19 31.68 7.91
CA ALA A 4 -28.65 30.43 7.42
C ALA A 4 -27.88 29.76 8.56
N SER A 5 -28.56 28.95 9.37
CA SER A 5 -27.97 28.15 10.41
C SER A 5 -26.91 27.22 9.78
N VAL A 6 -25.65 27.51 10.02
CA VAL A 6 -24.51 26.65 9.67
C VAL A 6 -24.67 25.34 10.46
N ARG A 7 -25.22 24.31 9.84
CA ARG A 7 -25.25 22.95 10.40
C ARG A 7 -23.82 22.52 10.72
N ARG A 8 -23.48 22.43 12.00
CA ARG A 8 -22.24 21.81 12.46
C ARG A 8 -22.19 20.37 11.97
N ARG A 9 -21.15 20.06 11.18
CA ARG A 9 -20.90 18.69 10.68
C ARG A 9 -20.62 17.76 11.86
N GLY A 10 -21.17 16.53 11.79
CA GLY A 10 -20.90 15.49 12.77
C GLY A 10 -19.41 15.11 12.81
N HIS A 11 -18.92 14.72 13.99
CA HIS A 11 -17.54 14.22 14.15
C HIS A 11 -17.41 12.93 13.32
N GLY A 12 -16.54 12.94 12.28
CA GLY A 12 -16.30 11.77 11.41
C GLY A 12 -16.88 11.86 10.00
N GLU A 13 -17.63 12.91 9.63
CA GLU A 13 -18.07 13.11 8.26
C GLU A 13 -16.93 13.63 7.37
N ASP A 14 -16.67 12.89 6.27
CA ASP A 14 -15.72 13.30 5.25
C ASP A 14 -16.14 14.61 4.59
N ALA A 15 -15.21 15.57 4.52
CA ALA A 15 -15.48 16.85 3.90
C ALA A 15 -15.49 16.70 2.38
N ILE A 16 -16.68 16.73 1.76
CA ILE A 16 -16.83 16.79 0.29
C ILE A 16 -17.19 18.23 -0.08
N TYR A 17 -16.37 18.85 -0.93
CA TYR A 17 -16.58 20.20 -1.46
C TYR A 17 -16.43 20.23 -2.98
N PHE A 18 -17.01 21.22 -3.62
CA PHE A 18 -16.88 21.46 -5.05
C PHE A 18 -15.69 22.39 -5.29
N ALA A 19 -14.72 21.96 -6.10
CA ALA A 19 -13.60 22.77 -6.55
C ALA A 19 -13.94 23.36 -7.92
N ALA A 20 -14.26 24.62 -7.95
CA ALA A 20 -14.71 25.30 -9.16
C ALA A 20 -13.59 25.41 -10.23
N ASP A 21 -12.34 25.57 -9.78
CA ASP A 21 -11.13 25.60 -10.62
C ASP A 21 -10.94 24.30 -11.43
N LYS A 22 -11.38 23.16 -10.88
CA LYS A 22 -11.25 21.82 -11.48
C LYS A 22 -12.57 21.28 -12.00
N ASN A 23 -13.66 21.99 -11.79
CA ASN A 23 -15.03 21.55 -12.10
C ASN A 23 -15.33 20.13 -11.58
N ARG A 24 -14.94 19.85 -10.32
CA ARG A 24 -15.06 18.53 -9.70
C ARG A 24 -15.36 18.62 -8.20
N TYR A 25 -16.00 17.59 -7.69
CA TYR A 25 -16.12 17.37 -6.26
C TYR A 25 -14.84 16.73 -5.73
N ILE A 26 -14.37 17.19 -4.57
CA ILE A 26 -13.20 16.66 -3.87
C ILE A 26 -13.62 16.23 -2.47
N GLY A 27 -13.19 15.04 -2.08
CA GLY A 27 -13.31 14.51 -0.73
C GLY A 27 -11.95 14.18 -0.14
N ALA A 28 -11.80 14.23 1.18
CA ALA A 28 -10.55 13.92 1.86
C ALA A 28 -10.79 13.13 3.15
N VAL A 29 -10.05 12.03 3.30
CA VAL A 29 -9.97 11.20 4.51
C VAL A 29 -8.65 11.46 5.22
N SER A 30 -8.68 11.55 6.55
CA SER A 30 -7.46 11.56 7.36
C SER A 30 -6.94 10.14 7.55
N VAL A 31 -5.69 9.89 7.17
CA VAL A 31 -5.04 8.57 7.29
C VAL A 31 -4.02 8.51 8.44
N GLY A 32 -4.02 9.51 9.33
CA GLY A 32 -3.12 9.58 10.48
C GLY A 32 -2.24 10.81 10.47
N PHE A 33 -1.10 10.73 11.17
CA PHE A 33 -0.11 11.78 11.27
C PHE A 33 1.24 11.28 10.73
N GLY A 34 1.95 12.13 10.02
CA GLY A 34 3.30 11.85 9.55
C GLY A 34 4.35 11.96 10.67
N PRO A 35 5.61 11.56 10.39
CA PRO A 35 6.72 11.69 11.36
C PRO A 35 6.96 13.14 11.82
N ASP A 36 6.54 14.10 11.02
CA ASP A 36 6.61 15.55 11.29
C ASP A 36 5.41 16.07 12.10
N GLY A 37 4.54 15.18 12.61
CA GLY A 37 3.34 15.53 13.37
C GLY A 37 2.21 16.13 12.52
N LYS A 38 2.40 16.28 11.20
CA LYS A 38 1.37 16.82 10.30
C LYS A 38 0.35 15.76 9.93
N ARG A 39 -0.91 16.19 9.83
CA ARG A 39 -2.02 15.31 9.47
C ARG A 39 -1.91 14.88 8.01
N LEU A 40 -1.77 13.58 7.79
CA LEU A 40 -1.81 12.96 6.47
C LEU A 40 -3.26 12.85 5.99
N ARG A 41 -3.52 13.33 4.77
CA ARG A 41 -4.85 13.26 4.15
C ARG A 41 -4.76 12.65 2.76
N ARG A 42 -5.62 11.66 2.48
CA ARG A 42 -5.83 11.18 1.12
C ARG A 42 -7.03 11.89 0.51
N LYS A 43 -6.85 12.42 -0.70
CA LYS A 43 -7.89 13.13 -1.46
C LYS A 43 -8.40 12.23 -2.58
N VAL A 44 -9.70 12.25 -2.80
CA VAL A 44 -10.37 11.63 -3.95
C VAL A 44 -11.18 12.70 -4.69
N SER A 45 -11.35 12.54 -5.99
CA SER A 45 -12.15 13.47 -6.80
C SER A 45 -13.10 12.73 -7.72
N GLY A 46 -14.20 13.37 -8.07
CA GLY A 46 -15.21 12.84 -8.99
C GLY A 46 -16.03 13.94 -9.64
N LYS A 47 -16.74 13.60 -10.71
CA LYS A 47 -17.65 14.53 -11.40
C LYS A 47 -18.92 14.78 -10.61
N THR A 48 -19.33 13.82 -9.78
CA THR A 48 -20.53 13.91 -8.95
C THR A 48 -20.17 13.70 -7.47
N LYS A 49 -21.05 14.23 -6.59
CA LYS A 49 -20.94 14.02 -5.14
C LYS A 49 -21.04 12.54 -4.77
N GLN A 50 -21.88 11.79 -5.51
CA GLN A 50 -22.06 10.36 -5.27
C GLN A 50 -20.79 9.56 -5.59
N GLU A 51 -20.16 9.82 -6.73
CA GLU A 51 -18.91 9.20 -7.13
C GLU A 51 -17.80 9.40 -6.06
N VAL A 52 -17.73 10.61 -5.48
CA VAL A 52 -16.77 10.90 -4.41
C VAL A 52 -17.11 10.13 -3.13
N ARG A 53 -18.39 10.00 -2.77
CA ARG A 53 -18.81 9.19 -1.62
C ARG A 53 -18.45 7.72 -1.77
N ASP A 54 -18.66 7.15 -2.96
CA ASP A 54 -18.34 5.75 -3.22
C ASP A 54 -16.83 5.50 -3.16
N LYS A 55 -16.03 6.42 -3.72
CA LYS A 55 -14.56 6.39 -3.60
C LYS A 55 -14.08 6.54 -2.15
N LEU A 56 -14.71 7.40 -1.36
CA LEU A 56 -14.40 7.55 0.07
C LEU A 56 -14.75 6.28 0.85
N ARG A 57 -15.89 5.64 0.56
CA ARG A 57 -16.30 4.37 1.17
C ARG A 57 -15.28 3.26 0.89
N THR A 58 -14.84 3.12 -0.36
CA THR A 58 -13.79 2.17 -0.74
C THR A 58 -12.49 2.46 0.01
N LEU A 59 -12.09 3.73 0.10
CA LEU A 59 -10.89 4.14 0.81
C LEU A 59 -10.99 3.85 2.33
N HIS A 60 -12.16 4.06 2.95
CA HIS A 60 -12.38 3.68 4.34
C HIS A 60 -12.34 2.17 4.55
N ALA A 61 -12.89 1.39 3.62
CA ALA A 61 -12.81 -0.07 3.69
C ALA A 61 -11.35 -0.55 3.59
N GLU A 62 -10.54 0.03 2.69
CA GLU A 62 -9.10 -0.24 2.58
C GLU A 62 -8.34 0.09 3.87
N LEU A 63 -8.65 1.22 4.51
CA LEU A 63 -8.03 1.65 5.76
C LEU A 63 -8.43 0.75 6.95
N ASN A 64 -9.69 0.31 7.01
CA ASN A 64 -10.21 -0.55 8.08
C ASN A 64 -9.65 -1.99 7.99
N VAL A 65 -9.26 -2.45 6.81
CA VAL A 65 -8.59 -3.75 6.62
C VAL A 65 -7.09 -3.68 7.01
N GLY A 66 -6.61 -2.52 7.48
CA GLY A 66 -5.21 -2.33 7.89
C GLY A 66 -4.24 -2.24 6.70
N LEU A 67 -4.76 -2.18 5.49
CA LEU A 67 -3.98 -1.90 4.29
C LEU A 67 -3.62 -0.41 4.28
N GLN A 68 -2.64 -0.02 5.08
CA GLN A 68 -1.89 1.22 4.89
C GLN A 68 -1.05 1.11 3.61
N SER A 69 -1.68 0.77 2.51
CA SER A 69 -1.01 0.89 1.24
C SER A 69 -1.00 2.38 0.87
N SER A 70 0.03 3.08 1.33
CA SER A 70 0.42 4.31 0.67
C SER A 70 0.48 4.01 -0.83
N ALA A 71 0.04 4.92 -1.69
CA ALA A 71 0.08 4.70 -3.14
C ALA A 71 1.48 4.35 -3.68
N GLY A 72 2.50 4.43 -2.82
CA GLY A 72 3.90 4.12 -3.06
C GLY A 72 4.46 2.89 -2.36
N TYR A 73 3.66 2.11 -1.59
CA TYR A 73 4.19 0.91 -0.94
C TYR A 73 4.45 -0.18 -1.98
N THR A 74 5.73 -0.47 -2.17
CA THR A 74 6.21 -1.37 -3.23
C THR A 74 6.50 -2.76 -2.68
N VAL A 75 6.70 -3.73 -3.58
CA VAL A 75 7.17 -5.07 -3.21
C VAL A 75 8.51 -5.00 -2.48
N ARG A 76 9.42 -4.10 -2.90
CA ARG A 76 10.70 -3.88 -2.22
C ARG A 76 10.49 -3.40 -0.79
N ALA A 77 9.63 -2.39 -0.59
CA ALA A 77 9.33 -1.87 0.73
C ALA A 77 8.75 -2.96 1.66
N ALA A 78 7.89 -3.83 1.16
CA ALA A 78 7.35 -4.96 1.91
C ALA A 78 8.42 -5.99 2.30
N VAL A 79 9.37 -6.26 1.40
CA VAL A 79 10.48 -7.17 1.67
C VAL A 79 11.43 -6.57 2.71
N ASP A 80 11.78 -5.30 2.57
CA ASP A 80 12.68 -4.60 3.49
C ASP A 80 12.07 -4.52 4.89
N ASP A 81 10.79 -4.17 5.01
CA ASP A 81 10.04 -4.13 6.25
C ASP A 81 9.98 -5.52 6.94
N TRP A 82 9.71 -6.58 6.17
CA TRP A 82 9.74 -7.93 6.70
C TRP A 82 11.13 -8.35 7.17
N LEU A 83 12.20 -8.03 6.44
CA LEU A 83 13.57 -8.34 6.84
C LEU A 83 13.99 -7.60 8.11
N GLU A 84 13.47 -6.39 8.33
CA GLU A 84 13.80 -5.55 9.49
C GLU A 84 12.97 -5.91 10.72
N HIS A 85 11.66 -6.12 10.54
CA HIS A 85 10.73 -6.27 11.66
C HIS A 85 10.10 -7.67 11.77
N GLY A 86 9.95 -8.40 10.65
CA GLY A 86 9.26 -9.69 10.60
C GLY A 86 10.11 -10.91 11.01
N LEU A 87 11.39 -10.71 11.30
CA LEU A 87 12.34 -11.78 11.62
C LEU A 87 12.87 -11.71 13.07
N SER A 88 12.08 -11.15 13.97
CA SER A 88 12.43 -11.07 15.39
C SER A 88 12.83 -12.44 15.96
N GLY A 89 13.93 -12.48 16.72
CA GLY A 89 14.47 -13.71 17.30
C GLY A 89 15.26 -14.61 16.35
N ARG A 90 15.46 -14.23 15.08
CA ARG A 90 16.33 -14.96 14.14
C ARG A 90 17.77 -14.47 14.22
N SER A 91 18.72 -15.39 13.98
CA SER A 91 20.15 -15.01 13.94
C SER A 91 20.44 -14.09 12.74
N ALA A 92 21.45 -13.23 12.88
CA ALA A 92 21.90 -12.35 11.78
C ALA A 92 22.24 -13.13 10.50
N ARG A 93 22.82 -14.33 10.65
CA ARG A 93 23.12 -15.23 9.52
C ARG A 93 21.86 -15.67 8.79
N THR A 94 20.77 -15.96 9.52
CA THR A 94 19.48 -16.34 8.93
C THR A 94 18.85 -15.17 8.19
N VAL A 95 18.89 -13.98 8.77
CA VAL A 95 18.39 -12.75 8.12
C VAL A 95 19.16 -12.48 6.82
N GLN A 96 20.49 -12.63 6.84
CA GLN A 96 21.32 -12.45 5.66
C GLN A 96 20.98 -13.49 4.57
N LEU A 97 20.78 -14.75 4.94
CA LEU A 97 20.39 -15.80 4.01
C LEU A 97 19.05 -15.47 3.30
N TYR A 98 18.08 -14.96 4.03
CA TYR A 98 16.78 -14.56 3.45
C TYR A 98 16.91 -13.32 2.57
N ARG A 99 17.72 -12.34 2.96
CA ARG A 99 18.03 -11.17 2.15
C ARG A 99 18.66 -11.55 0.81
N ASP A 100 19.69 -12.38 0.84
CA ASP A 100 20.37 -12.85 -0.37
C ASP A 100 19.44 -13.71 -1.22
N GLY A 101 18.63 -14.56 -0.60
CA GLY A 101 17.70 -15.44 -1.29
C GLY A 101 16.55 -14.71 -2.00
N VAL A 102 16.02 -13.63 -1.41
CA VAL A 102 14.91 -12.88 -2.02
C VAL A 102 15.36 -11.83 -3.02
N ARG A 103 16.62 -11.39 -2.94
CA ARG A 103 17.18 -10.30 -3.74
C ARG A 103 16.94 -10.45 -5.25
N PRO A 104 17.25 -11.61 -5.92
CA PRO A 104 17.06 -11.73 -7.36
C PRO A 104 15.61 -11.46 -7.80
N LEU A 105 14.61 -11.87 -6.99
CA LEU A 105 13.21 -11.64 -7.26
C LEU A 105 12.82 -10.17 -7.00
N THR A 106 13.34 -9.59 -5.92
CA THR A 106 13.11 -8.18 -5.57
C THR A 106 13.72 -7.22 -6.59
N ASP A 107 14.85 -7.56 -7.18
CA ASP A 107 15.47 -6.73 -8.23
C ASP A 107 14.63 -6.66 -9.50
N ARG A 108 13.82 -7.69 -9.78
CA ARG A 108 12.93 -7.73 -10.95
C ARG A 108 11.56 -7.08 -10.72
N ILE A 109 10.92 -7.35 -9.59
CA ILE A 109 9.54 -6.91 -9.33
C ILE A 109 9.43 -5.92 -8.16
N GLY A 110 10.54 -5.57 -7.52
CA GLY A 110 10.55 -4.76 -6.30
C GLY A 110 9.99 -3.35 -6.46
N ALA A 111 10.14 -2.74 -7.64
CA ALA A 111 9.60 -1.40 -7.92
C ALA A 111 8.06 -1.40 -8.13
N ARG A 112 7.45 -2.59 -8.28
CA ARG A 112 6.01 -2.70 -8.52
C ARG A 112 5.23 -2.36 -7.25
N PRO A 113 4.16 -1.55 -7.33
CA PRO A 113 3.26 -1.32 -6.19
C PRO A 113 2.66 -2.63 -5.69
N LEU A 114 2.75 -2.91 -4.38
CA LEU A 114 2.30 -4.18 -3.80
C LEU A 114 0.85 -4.49 -4.13
N ARG A 115 -0.04 -3.51 -4.09
CA ARG A 115 -1.46 -3.65 -4.44
C ARG A 115 -1.74 -4.04 -5.90
N LYS A 116 -0.76 -3.87 -6.79
CA LYS A 116 -0.84 -4.22 -8.21
C LYS A 116 -0.09 -5.50 -8.55
N LEU A 117 0.53 -6.14 -7.55
CA LEU A 117 1.23 -7.39 -7.74
C LEU A 117 0.24 -8.51 -8.00
N SER A 118 0.42 -9.22 -9.10
CA SER A 118 -0.38 -10.39 -9.46
C SER A 118 0.44 -11.68 -9.40
N ALA A 119 -0.24 -12.82 -9.28
CA ALA A 119 0.41 -14.12 -9.36
C ALA A 119 1.11 -14.35 -10.72
N ALA A 120 0.60 -13.72 -11.80
CA ALA A 120 1.21 -13.78 -13.11
C ALA A 120 2.58 -13.07 -13.13
N ASP A 121 2.70 -11.91 -12.46
CA ASP A 121 3.96 -11.17 -12.36
C ASP A 121 5.04 -11.99 -11.66
N VAL A 122 4.66 -12.63 -10.54
CA VAL A 122 5.59 -13.49 -9.78
C VAL A 122 6.01 -14.70 -10.60
N ARG A 123 5.07 -15.37 -11.27
CA ARG A 123 5.41 -16.52 -12.16
C ARG A 123 6.34 -16.13 -13.29
N SER A 124 6.07 -15.01 -13.96
CA SER A 124 6.93 -14.51 -15.05
C SER A 124 8.33 -14.18 -14.56
N ALA A 125 8.45 -13.54 -13.39
CA ALA A 125 9.75 -13.24 -12.79
C ALA A 125 10.52 -14.52 -12.42
N LEU A 126 9.86 -15.52 -11.84
CA LEU A 126 10.46 -16.80 -11.48
C LEU A 126 10.87 -17.61 -12.73
N ALA A 127 10.07 -17.59 -13.80
CA ALA A 127 10.41 -18.25 -15.06
C ALA A 127 11.71 -17.72 -15.66
N VAL A 128 11.90 -16.41 -15.69
CA VAL A 128 13.16 -15.82 -16.17
C VAL A 128 14.33 -16.16 -15.23
N LEU A 129 14.11 -16.16 -13.91
CA LEU A 129 15.15 -16.52 -12.95
C LEU A 129 15.52 -18.01 -13.00
N SER A 130 14.64 -18.89 -13.48
CA SER A 130 14.91 -20.32 -13.61
C SER A 130 16.01 -20.67 -14.62
N GLU A 131 16.32 -19.73 -15.51
CA GLU A 131 17.46 -19.89 -16.45
C GLU A 131 18.82 -19.74 -15.75
N GLN A 132 18.86 -19.10 -14.58
CA GLN A 132 20.10 -18.73 -13.89
C GLN A 132 20.22 -19.33 -12.48
N LEU A 133 19.10 -19.69 -11.87
CA LEU A 133 19.02 -20.13 -10.48
C LEU A 133 18.52 -21.56 -10.37
N SER A 134 19.03 -22.28 -9.37
CA SER A 134 18.53 -23.62 -9.03
C SER A 134 17.10 -23.57 -8.53
N THR A 135 16.37 -24.66 -8.68
CA THR A 135 15.00 -24.82 -8.14
C THR A 135 14.92 -24.49 -6.64
N ARG A 136 15.94 -24.86 -5.87
CA ARG A 136 16.01 -24.57 -4.43
C ARG A 136 16.12 -23.06 -4.19
N SER A 137 16.94 -22.34 -4.95
CA SER A 137 17.08 -20.87 -4.84
C SER A 137 15.78 -20.16 -5.20
N LEU A 138 15.10 -20.60 -6.25
CA LEU A 138 13.79 -20.07 -6.65
C LEU A 138 12.74 -20.30 -5.55
N GLN A 139 12.74 -21.47 -4.91
CA GLN A 139 11.84 -21.79 -3.82
C GLN A 139 12.08 -20.92 -2.59
N ILE A 140 13.35 -20.63 -2.26
CA ILE A 140 13.71 -19.71 -1.19
C ILE A 140 13.20 -18.30 -1.51
N ALA A 141 13.49 -17.79 -2.71
CA ALA A 141 13.05 -16.47 -3.14
C ALA A 141 11.52 -16.31 -3.08
N HIS A 142 10.79 -17.29 -3.59
CA HIS A 142 9.33 -17.31 -3.56
C HIS A 142 8.79 -17.34 -2.11
N ASN A 143 9.33 -18.22 -1.26
CA ASN A 143 8.88 -18.35 0.13
C ASN A 143 9.16 -17.08 0.94
N CYS A 144 10.29 -16.42 0.72
CA CYS A 144 10.60 -15.13 1.33
C CYS A 144 9.62 -14.04 0.88
N LEU A 145 9.31 -13.96 -0.42
CA LEU A 145 8.33 -13.03 -0.94
C LEU A 145 6.93 -13.25 -0.31
N VAL A 146 6.48 -14.50 -0.24
CA VAL A 146 5.18 -14.84 0.39
C VAL A 146 5.14 -14.42 1.86
N ARG A 147 6.24 -14.61 2.60
CA ARG A 147 6.33 -14.17 4.00
C ARG A 147 6.31 -12.66 4.12
N ALA A 148 7.03 -11.95 3.26
CA ALA A 148 7.04 -10.50 3.22
C ALA A 148 5.64 -9.91 2.92
N ILE A 149 4.91 -10.50 1.95
CA ILE A 149 3.54 -10.08 1.61
C ILE A 149 2.57 -10.33 2.77
N ARG A 150 2.76 -11.40 3.53
CA ARG A 150 1.91 -11.71 4.71
C ARG A 150 2.23 -10.83 5.91
N HIS A 151 3.43 -10.28 5.97
CA HIS A 151 3.88 -9.38 7.02
C HIS A 151 3.37 -7.95 6.80
N ALA A 152 3.31 -7.50 5.52
CA ALA A 152 2.85 -6.18 5.09
C ALA A 152 1.36 -5.95 5.31
#